data_ce7d829234fc9be3d40ba192490b2ea4
#
_entry.id   ce7d829234fc9be3d40ba192490b2ea4
#
_cell.length_a   1.000
_cell.length_b   1.000
_cell.length_c   1.000
_cell.angle_alpha   90.00
_cell.angle_beta   90.00
_cell.angle_gamma   90.00
#
_symmetry.space_group_name_H-M   'P 1'
#
loop_
_entity.id
_entity.type
_entity.pdbx_description
1 polymer ?
#
loop_
_entity_poly.entity_id
_entity_poly.type
_entity_poly.pdbx_seq_one_letter_code
_entity_poly.pdbx_strand_id
1 'polypeptide(L)'
;MAFNQVNALEFNQIKAQIKEYLRSQSQFSDYDFEGSSLTVLIDTLAYNTYYTSVNANLAVNEGFLETAVLRENVVKLARMIGYTPKSARSARTTVNIAVQTVFPYPKSVTIAAGLVLNFTGLDNN
;
A
#
# COMPACT_ATOMS: atom_id res chain seq x y z
N MET A 1 1.39 7.13 9.60
CA MET A 1 0.15 6.33 9.43
C MET A 1 -0.03 5.49 10.67
N ALA A 2 -1.15 5.66 11.37
CA ALA A 2 -1.45 4.83 12.53
C ALA A 2 -2.20 3.59 12.04
N PHE A 3 -1.58 2.41 12.18
CA PHE A 3 -2.28 1.15 11.94
C PHE A 3 -3.21 0.86 13.12
N ASN A 4 -4.46 0.54 12.83
CA ASN A 4 -5.37 0.04 13.84
C ASN A 4 -4.98 -1.41 14.20
N GLN A 5 -4.43 -1.61 15.39
CA GLN A 5 -4.21 -2.95 15.91
C GLN A 5 -5.52 -3.46 16.52
N VAL A 6 -6.15 -4.43 15.86
CA VAL A 6 -7.35 -5.10 16.36
C VAL A 6 -6.96 -6.16 17.39
N ASN A 7 -5.80 -6.80 17.20
CA ASN A 7 -5.23 -7.79 18.11
C ASN A 7 -3.74 -7.52 18.32
N ALA A 8 -3.34 -7.21 19.54
CA ALA A 8 -1.95 -6.98 19.94
C ALA A 8 -1.32 -8.22 20.58
N LEU A 9 -1.62 -9.41 20.09
CA LEU A 9 -1.11 -10.66 20.64
C LEU A 9 0.29 -10.93 20.08
N GLU A 10 1.31 -10.84 20.94
CA GLU A 10 2.66 -11.27 20.61
C GLU A 10 2.81 -12.79 20.73
N PHE A 11 3.72 -13.37 19.94
CA PHE A 11 3.97 -14.80 19.91
C PHE A 11 4.19 -15.42 21.31
N ASN A 12 5.01 -14.76 22.14
CA ASN A 12 5.31 -15.24 23.48
C ASN A 12 4.08 -15.21 24.41
N GLN A 13 3.20 -14.24 24.25
CA GLN A 13 1.95 -14.14 25.00
C GLN A 13 0.99 -15.27 24.61
N ILE A 14 0.85 -15.53 23.31
CA ILE A 14 0.02 -16.65 22.80
C ILE A 14 0.54 -17.99 23.34
N LYS A 15 1.86 -18.19 23.27
CA LYS A 15 2.51 -19.41 23.80
C LYS A 15 2.25 -19.58 25.30
N ALA A 16 2.38 -18.50 26.08
CA ALA A 16 2.10 -18.52 27.50
C ALA A 16 0.64 -18.87 27.81
N GLN A 17 -0.30 -18.26 27.09
CA GLN A 17 -1.73 -18.54 27.24
C GLN A 17 -2.08 -20.02 26.90
N ILE A 18 -1.50 -20.56 25.84
CA ILE A 18 -1.71 -21.97 25.47
C ILE A 18 -1.19 -22.90 26.60
N LYS A 19 0.02 -22.61 27.14
CA LYS A 19 0.58 -23.39 28.25
C LYS A 19 -0.29 -23.29 29.50
N GLU A 20 -0.78 -22.11 29.85
CA GLU A 20 -1.64 -21.88 30.99
C GLU A 20 -2.97 -22.61 30.84
N TYR A 21 -3.58 -22.55 29.65
CA TYR A 21 -4.79 -23.32 29.35
C TYR A 21 -4.56 -24.81 29.50
N LEU A 22 -3.46 -25.37 28.97
CA LEU A 22 -3.15 -26.79 29.11
C LEU A 22 -2.91 -27.20 30.57
N ARG A 23 -2.22 -26.38 31.38
CA ARG A 23 -2.01 -26.62 32.80
C ARG A 23 -3.31 -26.59 33.62
N SER A 24 -4.32 -25.86 33.15
CA SER A 24 -5.64 -25.86 33.79
C SER A 24 -6.40 -27.16 33.59
N GLN A 25 -5.98 -28.02 32.63
CA GLN A 25 -6.57 -29.33 32.42
C GLN A 25 -5.94 -30.37 33.35
N SER A 26 -6.75 -31.19 34.01
CA SER A 26 -6.29 -32.18 34.98
C SER A 26 -5.26 -33.17 34.45
N GLN A 27 -5.27 -33.42 33.15
CA GLN A 27 -4.36 -34.36 32.46
C GLN A 27 -2.95 -33.79 32.29
N PHE A 28 -2.76 -32.48 32.38
CA PHE A 28 -1.50 -31.77 32.11
C PHE A 28 -1.03 -30.91 33.28
N SER A 29 -1.62 -31.03 34.46
CA SER A 29 -1.33 -30.18 35.62
C SER A 29 0.15 -30.20 36.05
N ASP A 30 0.78 -31.38 35.98
CA ASP A 30 2.18 -31.58 36.35
C ASP A 30 3.13 -31.82 35.15
N TYR A 31 2.66 -31.51 33.96
CA TYR A 31 3.44 -31.77 32.75
C TYR A 31 4.52 -30.72 32.51
N ASP A 32 5.77 -31.18 32.32
CA ASP A 32 6.88 -30.30 31.91
C ASP A 32 6.81 -29.99 30.41
N PHE A 33 6.34 -28.78 30.09
CA PHE A 33 6.25 -28.33 28.71
C PHE A 33 7.61 -27.92 28.13
N GLU A 34 8.60 -27.58 28.94
CA GLU A 34 9.88 -27.04 28.43
C GLU A 34 10.79 -28.14 27.87
N GLY A 35 10.73 -29.35 28.42
CA GLY A 35 11.58 -30.46 28.00
C GLY A 35 10.91 -31.45 27.04
N SER A 36 9.66 -31.24 26.66
CA SER A 36 8.90 -32.24 25.91
C SER A 36 8.73 -31.91 24.43
N SER A 37 8.50 -32.92 23.61
CA SER A 37 8.13 -32.78 22.20
C SER A 37 6.81 -32.00 21.99
N LEU A 38 5.97 -31.88 23.02
CA LEU A 38 4.74 -31.11 23.01
C LEU A 38 5.03 -29.60 22.87
N THR A 39 6.21 -29.13 23.30
CA THR A 39 6.64 -27.76 23.10
C THR A 39 6.65 -27.35 21.63
N VAL A 40 7.11 -28.24 20.74
CA VAL A 40 7.13 -27.95 19.29
C VAL A 40 5.70 -27.79 18.74
N LEU A 41 4.76 -28.59 19.24
CA LEU A 41 3.35 -28.47 18.85
C LEU A 41 2.75 -27.14 19.34
N ILE A 42 3.03 -26.76 20.59
CA ILE A 42 2.60 -25.48 21.17
C ILE A 42 3.18 -24.31 20.37
N ASP A 43 4.46 -24.38 20.01
CA ASP A 43 5.12 -23.35 19.21
C ASP A 43 4.48 -23.24 17.81
N THR A 44 4.14 -24.36 17.19
CA THR A 44 3.46 -24.38 15.89
C THR A 44 2.06 -23.75 15.99
N LEU A 45 1.29 -24.08 17.04
CA LEU A 45 -0.02 -23.50 17.28
C LEU A 45 0.07 -21.98 17.56
N ALA A 46 1.03 -21.57 18.39
CA ALA A 46 1.26 -20.17 18.70
C ALA A 46 1.66 -19.38 17.43
N TYR A 47 2.51 -19.95 16.59
CA TYR A 47 2.92 -19.35 15.32
C TYR A 47 1.74 -19.20 14.36
N ASN A 48 0.92 -20.24 14.21
CA ASN A 48 -0.29 -20.17 13.36
C ASN A 48 -1.28 -19.11 13.86
N THR A 49 -1.50 -19.03 15.18
CA THR A 49 -2.37 -18.02 15.79
C THR A 49 -1.82 -16.61 15.58
N TYR A 50 -0.53 -16.43 15.76
CA TYR A 50 0.15 -15.16 15.50
C TYR A 50 -0.05 -14.70 14.04
N TYR A 51 0.22 -15.59 13.08
CA TYR A 51 0.02 -15.28 11.64
C TYR A 51 -1.43 -14.95 11.31
N THR A 52 -2.37 -15.68 11.89
CA THR A 52 -3.80 -15.41 11.71
C THR A 52 -4.17 -14.03 12.24
N SER A 53 -3.62 -13.64 13.39
CA SER A 53 -3.82 -12.31 13.99
C SER A 53 -3.24 -11.20 13.09
N VAL A 54 -2.03 -11.38 12.56
CA VAL A 54 -1.40 -10.43 11.63
C VAL A 54 -2.24 -10.27 10.37
N ASN A 55 -2.69 -11.39 9.77
CA ASN A 55 -3.54 -11.35 8.58
C ASN A 55 -4.89 -10.66 8.85
N ALA A 56 -5.49 -10.89 10.02
CA ALA A 56 -6.72 -10.22 10.42
C ALA A 56 -6.51 -8.70 10.54
N ASN A 57 -5.41 -8.27 11.18
CA ASN A 57 -5.07 -6.85 11.26
C ASN A 57 -4.85 -6.22 9.89
N LEU A 58 -4.15 -6.89 8.98
CA LEU A 58 -3.98 -6.43 7.60
C LEU A 58 -5.32 -6.30 6.88
N ALA A 59 -6.18 -7.32 6.98
CA ALA A 59 -7.49 -7.29 6.33
C ALA A 59 -8.37 -6.14 6.83
N VAL A 60 -8.36 -5.86 8.13
CA VAL A 60 -9.09 -4.72 8.71
C VAL A 60 -8.52 -3.40 8.22
N ASN A 61 -7.19 -3.23 8.22
CA ASN A 61 -6.56 -2.00 7.76
C ASN A 61 -6.79 -1.74 6.26
N GLU A 62 -6.86 -2.79 5.44
CA GLU A 62 -7.21 -2.67 4.01
C GLU A 62 -8.67 -2.26 3.77
N GLY A 63 -9.54 -2.34 4.79
CA GLY A 63 -10.93 -1.88 4.72
C GLY A 63 -11.11 -0.36 4.83
N PHE A 64 -10.10 0.37 5.25
CA PHE A 64 -10.16 1.83 5.44
C PHE A 64 -9.24 2.56 4.47
N LEU A 65 -9.75 3.62 3.85
CA LEU A 65 -9.00 4.41 2.86
C LEU A 65 -7.71 5.01 3.43
N GLU A 66 -7.71 5.35 4.71
CA GLU A 66 -6.57 5.96 5.40
C GLU A 66 -5.42 4.97 5.65
N THR A 67 -5.75 3.70 5.89
CA THR A 67 -4.79 2.66 6.28
C THR A 67 -4.50 1.64 5.20
N ALA A 68 -5.30 1.62 4.12
CA ALA A 68 -5.13 0.70 3.00
C ALA A 68 -3.80 0.97 2.26
N VAL A 69 -3.03 -0.08 2.04
CA VAL A 69 -1.72 -0.07 1.38
C VAL A 69 -1.83 -0.58 -0.07
N LEU A 70 -2.70 -1.55 -0.30
CA LEU A 70 -2.87 -2.14 -1.63
C LEU A 70 -3.61 -1.17 -2.55
N ARG A 71 -2.93 -0.76 -3.64
CA ARG A 71 -3.48 0.20 -4.61
C ARG A 71 -4.87 -0.18 -5.12
N GLU A 72 -5.13 -1.47 -5.32
CA GLU A 72 -6.44 -1.94 -5.80
C GLU A 72 -7.55 -1.65 -4.78
N ASN A 73 -7.28 -1.86 -3.50
CA ASN A 73 -8.24 -1.59 -2.43
C ASN A 73 -8.47 -0.09 -2.26
N VAL A 74 -7.40 0.71 -2.29
CA VAL A 74 -7.49 2.17 -2.27
C VAL A 74 -8.37 2.68 -3.41
N VAL A 75 -8.18 2.18 -4.63
CA VAL A 75 -8.99 2.56 -5.80
C VAL A 75 -10.46 2.14 -5.64
N LYS A 76 -10.72 0.93 -5.11
CA LYS A 76 -12.10 0.46 -4.85
C LYS A 76 -12.79 1.33 -3.80
N LEU A 77 -12.13 1.60 -2.69
CA LEU A 77 -12.66 2.45 -1.62
C LEU A 77 -12.90 3.88 -2.11
N ALA A 78 -11.96 4.45 -2.88
CA ALA A 78 -12.13 5.78 -3.48
C ALA A 78 -13.35 5.84 -4.42
N ARG A 79 -13.60 4.78 -5.21
CA ARG A 79 -14.79 4.70 -6.07
C ARG A 79 -16.09 4.62 -5.28
N MET A 80 -16.10 3.94 -4.14
CA MET A 80 -17.29 3.85 -3.28
C MET A 80 -17.73 5.22 -2.76
N ILE A 81 -16.81 6.15 -2.54
CA ILE A 81 -17.10 7.54 -2.16
C ILE A 81 -17.27 8.49 -3.37
N GLY A 82 -17.37 7.93 -4.59
CA GLY A 82 -17.61 8.70 -5.82
C GLY A 82 -16.37 9.28 -6.49
N TYR A 83 -15.16 9.02 -5.98
CA TYR A 83 -13.92 9.48 -6.58
C TYR A 83 -13.34 8.45 -7.56
N THR A 84 -13.18 8.85 -8.82
CA THR A 84 -12.52 8.00 -9.82
C THR A 84 -11.08 8.46 -10.02
N PRO A 85 -10.08 7.68 -9.57
CA PRO A 85 -8.67 8.02 -9.77
C PRO A 85 -8.33 8.11 -11.26
N LYS A 86 -7.65 9.18 -11.65
CA LYS A 86 -7.16 9.39 -13.01
C LYS A 86 -5.67 9.06 -13.06
N SER A 87 -5.23 8.46 -14.16
CA SER A 87 -3.79 8.29 -14.42
C SER A 87 -3.13 9.65 -14.64
N ALA A 88 -1.81 9.70 -14.40
CA ALA A 88 -1.01 10.86 -14.73
C ALA A 88 -1.18 11.23 -16.21
N ARG A 89 -1.36 12.51 -16.49
CA ARG A 89 -1.46 13.05 -17.84
C ARG A 89 -0.34 14.09 -18.02
N SER A 90 0.26 14.10 -19.20
CA SER A 90 1.19 15.16 -19.58
C SER A 90 0.48 16.51 -19.60
N ALA A 91 1.19 17.56 -19.21
CA ALA A 91 0.73 18.93 -19.39
C ALA A 91 0.50 19.22 -20.88
N ARG A 92 -0.55 19.97 -21.18
CA ARG A 92 -0.88 20.41 -22.53
C ARG A 92 -1.09 21.92 -22.49
N THR A 93 -0.53 22.62 -23.46
CA THR A 93 -0.76 24.03 -23.67
C THR A 93 -0.94 24.32 -25.15
N THR A 94 -1.60 25.41 -25.46
CA THR A 94 -1.71 25.94 -26.82
C THR A 94 -0.69 27.06 -26.99
N VAL A 95 0.14 26.95 -28.00
CA VAL A 95 1.18 27.94 -28.29
C VAL A 95 0.83 28.61 -29.62
N ASN A 96 0.83 29.94 -29.66
CA ASN A 96 0.71 30.71 -30.88
C ASN A 96 2.10 30.92 -31.47
N ILE A 97 2.34 30.40 -32.65
CA ILE A 97 3.60 30.55 -33.36
C ILE A 97 3.43 31.58 -34.45
N ALA A 98 4.16 32.69 -34.36
CA ALA A 98 4.25 33.71 -35.42
C ALA A 98 5.55 33.49 -36.21
N VAL A 99 5.43 33.26 -37.51
CA VAL A 99 6.58 33.10 -38.39
C VAL A 99 6.77 34.42 -39.14
N GLN A 100 7.91 35.08 -38.95
CA GLN A 100 8.30 36.25 -39.72
C GLN A 100 9.13 35.81 -40.91
N THR A 101 8.70 36.22 -42.09
CA THR A 101 9.40 35.88 -43.35
C THR A 101 9.93 37.18 -43.98
N VAL A 102 11.09 37.09 -44.65
CA VAL A 102 11.71 38.21 -45.38
C VAL A 102 11.29 38.17 -46.85
N PHE A 103 11.13 39.33 -47.45
CA PHE A 103 10.80 39.40 -48.88
C PHE A 103 11.93 38.78 -49.76
N PRO A 104 11.56 38.01 -50.83
CA PRO A 104 10.22 37.70 -51.29
C PRO A 104 9.49 36.65 -50.43
N TYR A 105 8.23 36.92 -50.07
CA TYR A 105 7.46 36.07 -49.17
C TYR A 105 7.21 34.69 -49.77
N PRO A 106 7.52 33.60 -49.08
CA PRO A 106 7.20 32.25 -49.55
C PRO A 106 5.69 32.05 -49.60
N LYS A 107 5.21 31.32 -50.61
CA LYS A 107 3.79 31.00 -50.76
C LYS A 107 3.24 30.07 -49.65
N SER A 108 4.11 29.33 -49.00
CA SER A 108 3.77 28.43 -47.89
C SER A 108 4.96 28.24 -46.95
N VAL A 109 4.68 28.06 -45.68
CA VAL A 109 5.65 27.66 -44.66
C VAL A 109 5.21 26.32 -44.10
N THR A 110 6.05 25.31 -44.25
CA THR A 110 5.76 23.97 -43.74
C THR A 110 6.42 23.78 -42.38
N ILE A 111 5.63 23.48 -41.35
CA ILE A 111 6.14 23.10 -40.04
C ILE A 111 6.14 21.57 -39.99
N ALA A 112 7.32 20.98 -39.78
CA ALA A 112 7.46 19.53 -39.71
C ALA A 112 6.72 18.95 -38.50
N ALA A 113 6.06 17.81 -38.67
CA ALA A 113 5.47 17.08 -37.56
C ALA A 113 6.59 16.63 -36.60
N GLY A 114 6.37 16.79 -35.30
CA GLY A 114 7.37 16.43 -34.28
C GLY A 114 8.36 17.58 -33.95
N LEU A 115 8.07 18.82 -34.33
CA LEU A 115 8.85 19.97 -33.93
C LEU A 115 8.96 20.04 -32.39
N VAL A 116 10.19 20.04 -31.89
CA VAL A 116 10.50 20.21 -30.47
C VAL A 116 10.79 21.68 -30.21
N LEU A 117 9.96 22.30 -29.38
CA LEU A 117 10.15 23.66 -28.92
C LEU A 117 10.78 23.63 -27.52
N ASN A 118 11.98 24.16 -27.40
CA ASN A 118 12.65 24.35 -26.11
C ASN A 118 12.32 25.73 -25.58
N PHE A 119 11.67 25.79 -24.43
CA PHE A 119 11.42 27.06 -23.73
C PHE A 119 12.47 27.21 -22.63
N THR A 120 13.28 28.24 -22.72
CA THR A 120 14.05 28.69 -21.57
C THR A 120 13.07 29.48 -20.70
N GLY A 121 12.84 29.02 -19.46
CA GLY A 121 12.01 29.74 -18.52
C GLY A 121 12.53 31.17 -18.36
N LEU A 122 11.63 32.15 -18.46
CA LEU A 122 11.92 33.48 -17.97
C LEU A 122 11.97 33.33 -16.44
N ASP A 123 13.18 33.33 -15.89
CA ASP A 123 13.38 33.51 -14.46
C ASP A 123 12.86 34.93 -14.16
N ASN A 124 11.63 35.01 -13.64
CA ASN A 124 11.14 36.25 -13.05
C ASN A 124 11.96 36.47 -11.77
N ASN A 125 12.99 37.31 -11.91
CA ASN A 125 13.71 37.89 -10.80
C ASN A 125 12.90 39.05 -10.22
#